data_bed0a201677c38f3654701820c384284
#
_entry.id   bed0a201677c38f3654701820c384284
#
_cell.length_a   1.000
_cell.length_b   1.000
_cell.length_c   1.000
_cell.angle_alpha   90.00
_cell.angle_beta   90.00
_cell.angle_gamma   90.00
#
_symmetry.space_group_name_H-M   'P 1'
#
loop_
_entity.id
_entity.type
_entity.pdbx_description
1 polymer ?
#
loop_
_entity_poly.entity_id
_entity_poly.type
_entity_poly.pdbx_seq_one_letter_code
_entity_poly.pdbx_strand_id
1 'polypeptide(L)'
;MSEQAFPTQKPLGITDVVLRDAHQSLFATRLRLDDMLPIAEKLDQVGFWSLESWGGATFDACIRYLGEDPWERIRALKKAMPNTPQQMLFRGQNILGYRHYADDLVEKFVERAAINGVDVFRVFDAMNDPRNLECAIAAVRQQEKHAQGTLSYTVSPVHSLEGWLKMATQLENMGADSIAIKDMAGLLTPYAAFELVSGLKRTVSIPIHMQCHATTGLSTATYLKSIEAGIDNVDTAISSMSMTYGHSPTESVVAILDGTERDTGLDMKLLEEIAAYFREVRKKYAAFEGSLRGIDSRILVAQVPGGMLTNLESQLKEQNASDQLDAVLSEIPVVREELGFIPLVTPTSQIVGTQSVLNILTGERYSNITKETQAVLKGEYGATPAPVDAALQARVLDGSEPVTVRPADLLSPEFERLHAELKGLGEEKGLHFGDHFEDDVLTYALFPQVGLKFFEHRNDQSAFEPVPTLGDLAVSGQSDAAGQDAAGTETYTVAVQGQSFVVAVTPGGDIGQIGPIARAPAPHPGSENAVSVGFPAPLAGNVFKVLVKAGDPVAAGQVVIILEAMKMETEVRATSAGVVRDVLVREGDAVKVGESLMMLS
;
A
#
# COMPACT_ATOMS: atom_id res chain seq x y z
N MET A 1 11.08 24.11 -44.57
CA MET A 1 10.73 23.64 -43.22
C MET A 1 11.57 24.47 -42.28
N SER A 2 10.97 25.46 -41.60
CA SER A 2 11.69 26.31 -40.64
C SER A 2 11.99 25.47 -39.40
N GLU A 3 13.27 25.31 -39.07
CA GLU A 3 13.70 24.88 -37.76
C GLU A 3 13.11 25.85 -36.75
N GLN A 4 12.05 25.44 -36.07
CA GLN A 4 11.67 26.06 -34.81
C GLN A 4 12.78 25.67 -33.81
N ALA A 5 13.67 26.62 -33.55
CA ALA A 5 14.63 26.51 -32.46
C ALA A 5 13.83 26.32 -31.17
N PHE A 6 13.84 25.11 -30.62
CA PHE A 6 13.37 24.88 -29.26
C PHE A 6 14.21 25.77 -28.32
N PRO A 7 13.60 26.44 -27.32
CA PRO A 7 14.38 27.18 -26.35
C PRO A 7 15.38 26.21 -25.71
N THR A 8 16.59 26.69 -25.40
CA THR A 8 17.66 25.92 -24.73
C THR A 8 17.04 25.12 -23.58
N GLN A 9 16.98 23.80 -23.75
CA GLN A 9 16.32 22.92 -22.79
C GLN A 9 17.20 22.89 -21.53
N LYS A 10 16.56 23.03 -20.36
CA LYS A 10 17.24 22.91 -19.07
C LYS A 10 17.72 21.48 -18.84
N PRO A 11 18.77 21.26 -18.06
CA PRO A 11 19.13 19.93 -17.56
C PRO A 11 17.93 19.20 -16.98
N LEU A 12 17.84 17.88 -17.17
CA LEU A 12 16.78 17.08 -16.55
C LEU A 12 17.00 17.02 -15.05
N GLY A 13 15.98 17.36 -14.27
CA GLY A 13 15.99 17.14 -12.82
C GLY A 13 15.69 15.67 -12.48
N ILE A 14 16.38 15.15 -11.49
CA ILE A 14 16.18 13.79 -10.97
C ILE A 14 15.65 13.86 -9.53
N THR A 15 14.56 13.18 -9.26
CA THR A 15 14.16 12.77 -7.90
C THR A 15 14.59 11.32 -7.72
N ASP A 16 15.50 11.04 -6.76
CA ASP A 16 15.78 9.65 -6.43
C ASP A 16 14.85 9.17 -5.31
N VAL A 17 14.27 7.99 -5.49
CA VAL A 17 13.26 7.42 -4.59
C VAL A 17 13.81 6.31 -3.70
N VAL A 18 15.13 6.17 -3.60
CA VAL A 18 15.81 5.08 -2.88
C VAL A 18 15.40 5.01 -1.40
N LEU A 19 15.11 6.16 -0.79
CA LEU A 19 14.78 6.26 0.64
C LEU A 19 13.28 6.04 0.95
N ARG A 20 12.41 5.91 -0.07
CA ARG A 20 10.97 5.68 0.13
C ARG A 20 10.40 4.63 -0.83
N ASP A 21 10.12 4.99 -2.11
CA ASP A 21 9.33 4.14 -3.00
C ASP A 21 10.10 2.88 -3.43
N ALA A 22 11.41 2.96 -3.57
CA ALA A 22 12.25 1.82 -3.90
C ALA A 22 12.13 0.70 -2.85
N HIS A 23 12.36 1.00 -1.57
CA HIS A 23 12.27 -0.01 -0.53
C HIS A 23 10.82 -0.38 -0.16
N GLN A 24 9.87 0.53 -0.40
CA GLN A 24 8.44 0.18 -0.29
C GLN A 24 8.09 -0.90 -1.31
N SER A 25 8.56 -0.76 -2.54
CA SER A 25 8.27 -1.67 -3.65
C SER A 25 9.05 -2.99 -3.58
N LEU A 26 10.29 -2.95 -3.09
CA LEU A 26 11.20 -4.11 -3.09
C LEU A 26 11.16 -4.89 -1.77
N PHE A 27 11.04 -4.22 -0.61
CA PHE A 27 11.21 -4.81 0.73
C PHE A 27 9.98 -4.61 1.62
N ALA A 28 8.81 -4.44 1.05
CA ALA A 28 7.58 -4.19 1.80
C ALA A 28 7.77 -3.10 2.89
N THR A 29 8.54 -2.04 2.56
CA THR A 29 8.81 -0.87 3.42
C THR A 29 9.68 -1.19 4.66
N ARG A 30 10.53 -2.22 4.62
CA ARG A 30 11.31 -2.67 5.80
C ARG A 30 12.66 -1.99 5.97
N LEU A 31 13.14 -1.13 5.02
CA LEU A 31 14.44 -0.47 5.15
C LEU A 31 14.46 0.45 6.39
N ARG A 32 15.43 0.23 7.27
CA ARG A 32 15.58 0.94 8.53
C ARG A 32 16.39 2.23 8.40
N LEU A 33 16.12 3.18 9.30
CA LEU A 33 16.82 4.46 9.33
C LEU A 33 18.34 4.28 9.49
N ASP A 34 18.78 3.33 10.31
CA ASP A 34 20.19 3.02 10.53
C ASP A 34 20.93 2.55 9.27
N ASP A 35 20.22 2.01 8.28
CA ASP A 35 20.76 1.66 6.97
C ASP A 35 20.64 2.80 5.94
N MET A 36 19.97 3.90 6.26
CA MET A 36 19.87 5.10 5.41
C MET A 36 20.91 6.17 5.79
N LEU A 37 21.10 6.40 7.09
CA LEU A 37 21.97 7.48 7.59
C LEU A 37 23.44 7.38 7.17
N PRO A 38 24.08 6.18 7.12
CA PRO A 38 25.50 6.11 6.75
C PRO A 38 25.83 6.59 5.34
N ILE A 39 24.85 6.59 4.42
CA ILE A 39 25.05 7.03 3.03
C ILE A 39 24.47 8.43 2.77
N ALA A 40 23.76 9.02 3.74
CA ALA A 40 23.01 10.25 3.58
C ALA A 40 23.88 11.43 3.11
N GLU A 41 25.08 11.60 3.66
CA GLU A 41 26.00 12.66 3.24
C GLU A 41 26.36 12.58 1.74
N LYS A 42 26.56 11.38 1.21
CA LYS A 42 26.81 11.19 -0.22
C LYS A 42 25.59 11.49 -1.07
N LEU A 43 24.39 11.05 -0.62
CA LEU A 43 23.14 11.38 -1.29
C LEU A 43 22.91 12.89 -1.36
N ASP A 44 23.26 13.63 -0.29
CA ASP A 44 23.13 15.09 -0.24
C ASP A 44 24.09 15.84 -1.18
N GLN A 45 25.21 15.20 -1.56
CA GLN A 45 26.22 15.77 -2.47
C GLN A 45 25.92 15.56 -3.95
N VAL A 46 25.01 14.64 -4.31
CA VAL A 46 24.73 14.29 -5.71
C VAL A 46 24.15 15.47 -6.49
N GLY A 47 23.30 16.28 -5.88
CA GLY A 47 22.60 17.38 -6.55
C GLY A 47 21.26 16.96 -7.15
N PHE A 48 20.58 15.97 -6.56
CA PHE A 48 19.21 15.61 -6.90
C PHE A 48 18.26 16.82 -6.79
N TRP A 49 17.25 16.88 -7.64
CA TRP A 49 16.16 17.85 -7.53
C TRP A 49 15.41 17.67 -6.19
N SER A 50 15.18 16.43 -5.80
CA SER A 50 14.69 16.04 -4.47
C SER A 50 15.05 14.58 -4.16
N LEU A 51 14.95 14.19 -2.89
CA LEU A 51 14.96 12.79 -2.44
C LEU A 51 13.59 12.46 -1.88
N GLU A 52 12.93 11.44 -2.44
CA GLU A 52 11.68 10.96 -1.86
C GLU A 52 12.01 10.05 -0.68
N SER A 53 11.69 10.52 0.53
CA SER A 53 12.14 9.94 1.80
C SER A 53 11.00 9.59 2.75
N TRP A 54 9.76 10.04 2.48
CA TRP A 54 8.65 9.87 3.40
C TRP A 54 7.30 9.68 2.69
N GLY A 55 6.32 9.10 3.42
CA GLY A 55 4.97 8.86 2.90
C GLY A 55 4.19 7.86 3.75
N GLY A 56 2.95 7.54 3.34
CA GLY A 56 2.01 6.77 4.14
C GLY A 56 2.48 5.37 4.52
N ALA A 57 3.01 4.60 3.56
CA ALA A 57 3.48 3.25 3.85
C ALA A 57 4.73 3.26 4.74
N THR A 58 5.62 4.26 4.58
CA THR A 58 6.79 4.43 5.45
C THR A 58 6.36 4.74 6.88
N PHE A 59 5.41 5.65 7.04
CA PHE A 59 4.86 6.02 8.34
C PHE A 59 4.25 4.80 9.06
N ASP A 60 3.34 4.07 8.38
CA ASP A 60 2.71 2.85 8.91
C ASP A 60 3.75 1.78 9.26
N ALA A 61 4.74 1.53 8.38
CA ALA A 61 5.77 0.54 8.62
C ALA A 61 6.64 0.88 9.84
N CYS A 62 6.98 2.15 10.05
CA CYS A 62 7.74 2.60 11.20
C CYS A 62 7.07 2.20 12.52
N ILE A 63 5.79 2.52 12.69
CA ILE A 63 5.07 2.27 13.95
C ILE A 63 4.54 0.85 14.08
N ARG A 64 4.29 0.15 12.96
CA ARG A 64 3.71 -1.20 12.96
C ARG A 64 4.76 -2.30 13.09
N TYR A 65 5.88 -2.15 12.40
CA TYR A 65 6.88 -3.22 12.23
C TYR A 65 8.26 -2.86 12.77
N LEU A 66 8.70 -1.61 12.54
CA LEU A 66 10.10 -1.26 12.78
C LEU A 66 10.37 -0.77 14.21
N GLY A 67 9.34 -0.31 14.94
CA GLY A 67 9.53 0.35 16.22
C GLY A 67 10.28 1.68 16.11
N GLU A 68 10.20 2.33 14.93
CA GLU A 68 10.81 3.62 14.66
C GLU A 68 9.75 4.74 14.72
N ASP A 69 10.11 5.88 15.29
CA ASP A 69 9.28 7.07 15.22
C ASP A 69 9.33 7.68 13.81
N PRO A 70 8.20 7.74 13.07
CA PRO A 70 8.19 8.25 11.70
C PRO A 70 8.54 9.75 11.61
N TRP A 71 8.24 10.53 12.63
CA TRP A 71 8.57 11.95 12.69
C TRP A 71 10.07 12.16 12.97
N GLU A 72 10.64 11.36 13.85
CA GLU A 72 12.09 11.39 14.09
C GLU A 72 12.86 10.94 12.84
N ARG A 73 12.34 9.96 12.09
CA ARG A 73 12.94 9.52 10.83
C ARG A 73 13.12 10.69 9.85
N ILE A 74 12.08 11.48 9.61
CA ILE A 74 12.17 12.61 8.66
C ILE A 74 13.08 13.71 9.20
N ARG A 75 13.06 14.00 10.51
CA ARG A 75 13.98 14.95 11.15
C ARG A 75 15.44 14.51 10.99
N ALA A 76 15.74 13.25 11.24
CA ALA A 76 17.08 12.69 11.11
C ALA A 76 17.59 12.74 9.67
N LEU A 77 16.76 12.37 8.69
CA LEU A 77 17.08 12.45 7.27
C LEU A 77 17.32 13.90 6.82
N LYS A 78 16.45 14.85 7.19
CA LYS A 78 16.62 16.27 6.86
C LYS A 78 17.88 16.84 7.48
N LYS A 79 18.20 16.46 8.71
CA LYS A 79 19.45 16.88 9.39
C LYS A 79 20.69 16.33 8.69
N ALA A 80 20.63 15.07 8.22
CA ALA A 80 21.75 14.42 7.52
C ALA A 80 21.91 14.91 6.07
N MET A 81 20.83 15.42 5.46
CA MET A 81 20.79 15.90 4.06
C MET A 81 20.18 17.31 4.00
N PRO A 82 20.90 18.34 4.51
CA PRO A 82 20.38 19.69 4.60
C PRO A 82 20.21 20.39 3.24
N ASN A 83 20.99 20.02 2.22
CA ASN A 83 21.03 20.68 0.93
C ASN A 83 20.00 20.13 -0.05
N THR A 84 19.64 18.85 0.07
CA THR A 84 18.67 18.20 -0.84
C THR A 84 17.25 18.30 -0.30
N PRO A 85 16.29 18.81 -1.09
CA PRO A 85 14.89 18.86 -0.69
C PRO A 85 14.34 17.46 -0.38
N GLN A 86 13.68 17.30 0.77
CA GLN A 86 13.03 16.07 1.16
C GLN A 86 11.60 16.04 0.63
N GLN A 87 11.28 15.01 -0.15
CA GLN A 87 9.95 14.85 -0.75
C GLN A 87 9.14 13.79 -0.02
N MET A 88 7.84 14.06 0.14
CA MET A 88 6.88 13.06 0.60
C MET A 88 5.78 12.78 -0.42
N LEU A 89 5.26 11.56 -0.38
CA LEU A 89 4.01 11.20 -1.04
C LEU A 89 2.84 11.44 -0.10
N PHE A 90 1.89 12.29 -0.51
CA PHE A 90 0.79 12.80 0.30
C PHE A 90 -0.57 12.57 -0.38
N ARG A 91 -1.51 11.90 0.30
CA ARG A 91 -2.78 11.47 -0.30
C ARG A 91 -3.90 12.51 -0.14
N GLY A 92 -3.62 13.78 -0.40
CA GLY A 92 -4.64 14.84 -0.31
C GLY A 92 -5.47 14.72 0.97
N GLN A 93 -6.80 14.64 0.83
CA GLN A 93 -7.72 14.56 1.96
C GLN A 93 -7.62 13.29 2.81
N ASN A 94 -6.99 12.22 2.29
CA ASN A 94 -6.70 11.01 3.04
C ASN A 94 -5.41 11.11 3.87
N ILE A 95 -4.63 12.17 3.75
CA ILE A 95 -3.33 12.37 4.40
C ILE A 95 -2.40 11.18 4.14
N LEU A 96 -2.29 10.24 5.08
CA LEU A 96 -1.56 8.97 4.97
C LEU A 96 -2.47 7.75 5.19
N GLY A 97 -3.75 7.99 5.50
CA GLY A 97 -4.71 6.97 5.88
C GLY A 97 -5.57 6.45 4.72
N TYR A 98 -6.65 5.78 5.08
CA TYR A 98 -7.57 5.11 4.16
C TYR A 98 -8.98 5.75 4.15
N ARG A 99 -9.24 6.76 4.98
CA ARG A 99 -10.47 7.55 5.00
C ARG A 99 -10.15 9.01 4.69
N HIS A 100 -11.16 9.81 4.41
CA HIS A 100 -11.03 11.27 4.42
C HIS A 100 -10.94 11.78 5.86
N TYR A 101 -10.14 12.80 6.06
CA TYR A 101 -9.99 13.55 7.31
C TYR A 101 -10.55 14.95 7.17
N ALA A 102 -10.92 15.57 8.29
CA ALA A 102 -11.36 16.96 8.31
C ALA A 102 -10.21 17.90 7.94
N ASP A 103 -10.53 19.08 7.43
CA ASP A 103 -9.55 20.05 6.94
C ASP A 103 -8.54 20.48 8.01
N ASP A 104 -8.97 20.64 9.26
CA ASP A 104 -8.08 20.97 10.37
C ASP A 104 -6.98 19.95 10.61
N LEU A 105 -7.27 18.66 10.40
CA LEU A 105 -6.24 17.59 10.47
C LEU A 105 -5.29 17.64 9.27
N VAL A 106 -5.79 17.91 8.06
CA VAL A 106 -4.97 18.08 6.86
C VAL A 106 -3.99 19.23 7.03
N GLU A 107 -4.50 20.40 7.46
CA GLU A 107 -3.71 21.61 7.71
C GLU A 107 -2.65 21.37 8.78
N LYS A 108 -3.05 20.78 9.91
CA LYS A 108 -2.13 20.48 11.01
C LYS A 108 -1.06 19.46 10.60
N PHE A 109 -1.43 18.44 9.84
CA PHE A 109 -0.46 17.46 9.34
C PHE A 109 0.59 18.10 8.41
N VAL A 110 0.16 18.96 7.48
CA VAL A 110 1.07 19.68 6.57
C VAL A 110 2.00 20.61 7.35
N GLU A 111 1.47 21.38 8.31
CA GLU A 111 2.26 22.21 9.21
C GLU A 111 3.36 21.39 9.90
N ARG A 112 2.97 20.28 10.54
CA ARG A 112 3.93 19.44 11.26
C ARG A 112 4.96 18.77 10.33
N ALA A 113 4.53 18.26 9.18
CA ALA A 113 5.43 17.66 8.20
C ALA A 113 6.46 18.68 7.67
N ALA A 114 6.04 19.91 7.38
CA ALA A 114 6.91 20.99 6.94
C ALA A 114 7.95 21.38 8.01
N ILE A 115 7.53 21.52 9.27
CA ILE A 115 8.41 21.82 10.41
C ILE A 115 9.42 20.68 10.62
N ASN A 116 8.99 19.43 10.46
CA ASN A 116 9.82 18.24 10.65
C ASN A 116 10.78 17.95 9.47
N GLY A 117 10.71 18.74 8.37
CA GLY A 117 11.75 18.72 7.32
C GLY A 117 11.30 18.31 5.92
N VAL A 118 9.99 18.16 5.69
CA VAL A 118 9.46 17.96 4.33
C VAL A 118 9.48 19.27 3.55
N ASP A 119 10.05 19.25 2.35
CA ASP A 119 10.17 20.42 1.47
C ASP A 119 9.24 20.34 0.25
N VAL A 120 8.99 19.11 -0.26
CA VAL A 120 8.15 18.86 -1.44
C VAL A 120 7.03 17.90 -1.07
N PHE A 121 5.79 18.34 -1.26
CA PHE A 121 4.61 17.54 -1.03
C PHE A 121 4.02 17.10 -2.38
N ARG A 122 4.18 15.83 -2.75
CA ARG A 122 3.52 15.24 -3.90
C ARG A 122 2.10 14.86 -3.52
N VAL A 123 1.16 15.77 -3.80
CA VAL A 123 -0.24 15.66 -3.40
C VAL A 123 -1.03 14.95 -4.48
N PHE A 124 -1.61 13.78 -4.17
CA PHE A 124 -2.44 13.04 -5.10
C PHE A 124 -3.79 12.64 -4.48
N ASP A 125 -4.77 12.40 -5.32
CA ASP A 125 -6.04 11.79 -4.94
C ASP A 125 -6.24 10.47 -5.70
N ALA A 126 -6.75 9.46 -5.00
CA ALA A 126 -6.96 8.14 -5.58
C ALA A 126 -8.14 8.07 -6.57
N MET A 127 -9.07 9.02 -6.47
CA MET A 127 -10.21 9.15 -7.40
C MET A 127 -9.90 10.08 -8.57
N ASN A 128 -8.81 10.86 -8.50
CA ASN A 128 -8.55 12.03 -9.35
C ASN A 128 -9.67 13.10 -9.25
N ASP A 129 -10.29 13.21 -8.08
CA ASP A 129 -11.23 14.30 -7.79
C ASP A 129 -10.47 15.54 -7.30
N PRO A 130 -10.41 16.62 -8.11
CA PRO A 130 -9.61 17.79 -7.75
C PRO A 130 -10.03 18.43 -6.43
N ARG A 131 -11.30 18.32 -6.03
CA ARG A 131 -11.83 18.85 -4.77
C ARG A 131 -11.14 18.26 -3.53
N ASN A 132 -10.65 17.02 -3.62
CA ASN A 132 -9.91 16.35 -2.55
C ASN A 132 -8.46 16.85 -2.40
N LEU A 133 -7.98 17.70 -3.31
CA LEU A 133 -6.62 18.23 -3.34
C LEU A 133 -6.54 19.70 -2.87
N GLU A 134 -7.66 20.43 -2.88
CA GLU A 134 -7.71 21.87 -2.62
C GLU A 134 -7.12 22.25 -1.26
N CYS A 135 -7.63 21.65 -0.17
CA CYS A 135 -7.16 21.92 1.19
C CYS A 135 -5.67 21.60 1.34
N ALA A 136 -5.24 20.44 0.84
CA ALA A 136 -3.85 20.00 0.94
C ALA A 136 -2.88 20.91 0.19
N ILE A 137 -3.19 21.30 -1.06
CA ILE A 137 -2.36 22.23 -1.84
C ILE A 137 -2.29 23.60 -1.14
N ALA A 138 -3.44 24.12 -0.67
CA ALA A 138 -3.48 25.39 0.04
C ALA A 138 -2.65 25.36 1.33
N ALA A 139 -2.76 24.30 2.13
CA ALA A 139 -1.97 24.12 3.35
C ALA A 139 -0.46 24.07 3.07
N VAL A 140 -0.02 23.35 2.04
CA VAL A 140 1.40 23.30 1.64
C VAL A 140 1.91 24.69 1.25
N ARG A 141 1.11 25.45 0.48
CA ARG A 141 1.45 26.82 0.07
C ARG A 141 1.55 27.77 1.26
N GLN A 142 0.67 27.63 2.28
CA GLN A 142 0.74 28.40 3.51
C GLN A 142 2.05 28.17 4.29
N GLN A 143 2.60 26.96 4.20
CA GLN A 143 3.90 26.63 4.82
C GLN A 143 5.11 27.03 3.95
N GLU A 144 4.90 27.76 2.85
CA GLU A 144 5.95 28.15 1.90
C GLU A 144 6.74 26.95 1.35
N LYS A 145 6.09 25.78 1.24
CA LYS A 145 6.66 24.54 0.71
C LYS A 145 6.20 24.28 -0.72
N HIS A 146 6.88 23.37 -1.42
CA HIS A 146 6.58 23.03 -2.80
C HIS A 146 5.37 22.09 -2.88
N ALA A 147 4.27 22.59 -3.43
CA ALA A 147 3.06 21.81 -3.70
C ALA A 147 3.12 21.20 -5.10
N GLN A 148 3.32 19.88 -5.21
CA GLN A 148 3.29 19.16 -6.46
C GLN A 148 1.92 18.48 -6.65
N GLY A 149 1.07 19.06 -7.51
CA GLY A 149 -0.24 18.50 -7.84
C GLY A 149 -0.10 17.28 -8.76
N THR A 150 -0.83 16.19 -8.50
CA THR A 150 -0.56 14.91 -9.15
C THR A 150 -1.75 14.42 -9.98
N LEU A 151 -1.46 13.94 -11.19
CA LEU A 151 -2.34 13.16 -12.04
C LEU A 151 -2.09 11.68 -11.72
N SER A 152 -3.02 10.99 -11.07
CA SER A 152 -2.94 9.53 -10.86
C SER A 152 -3.24 8.84 -12.20
N TYR A 153 -2.17 8.62 -12.99
CA TYR A 153 -2.31 8.14 -14.37
C TYR A 153 -2.84 6.71 -14.43
N THR A 154 -3.80 6.51 -15.32
CA THR A 154 -4.36 5.20 -15.62
C THR A 154 -4.93 5.18 -17.03
N VAL A 155 -5.27 3.99 -17.52
CA VAL A 155 -5.85 3.76 -18.85
C VAL A 155 -7.25 3.17 -18.69
N SER A 156 -8.23 3.76 -19.36
CA SER A 156 -9.59 3.24 -19.48
C SER A 156 -10.32 3.97 -20.62
N PRO A 157 -11.52 3.53 -21.03
CA PRO A 157 -12.30 4.21 -22.05
C PRO A 157 -12.68 5.67 -21.72
N VAL A 158 -12.65 6.05 -20.42
CA VAL A 158 -13.06 7.39 -19.94
C VAL A 158 -11.88 8.31 -19.64
N HIS A 159 -10.67 7.80 -19.56
CA HIS A 159 -9.46 8.60 -19.35
C HIS A 159 -8.87 9.03 -20.69
N SER A 160 -9.00 10.30 -21.03
CA SER A 160 -8.53 10.89 -22.28
C SER A 160 -7.42 11.91 -22.07
N LEU A 161 -6.65 12.21 -23.12
CA LEU A 161 -5.65 13.29 -23.09
C LEU A 161 -6.28 14.61 -22.65
N GLU A 162 -7.45 14.98 -23.21
CA GLU A 162 -8.15 16.21 -22.85
C GLU A 162 -8.49 16.26 -21.35
N GLY A 163 -8.94 15.13 -20.76
CA GLY A 163 -9.22 15.00 -19.34
C GLY A 163 -7.98 15.29 -18.48
N TRP A 164 -6.83 14.73 -18.87
CA TRP A 164 -5.55 14.98 -18.18
C TRP A 164 -5.11 16.45 -18.26
N LEU A 165 -5.23 17.07 -19.44
CA LEU A 165 -4.89 18.49 -19.64
C LEU A 165 -5.80 19.39 -18.79
N LYS A 166 -7.10 19.11 -18.76
CA LYS A 166 -8.06 19.83 -17.92
C LYS A 166 -7.72 19.73 -16.44
N MET A 167 -7.42 18.52 -15.95
CA MET A 167 -7.04 18.31 -14.55
C MET A 167 -5.75 19.06 -14.19
N ALA A 168 -4.74 19.03 -15.07
CA ALA A 168 -3.50 19.77 -14.86
C ALA A 168 -3.75 21.29 -14.75
N THR A 169 -4.62 21.85 -15.60
CA THR A 169 -5.04 23.27 -15.50
C THR A 169 -5.72 23.57 -14.16
N GLN A 170 -6.57 22.67 -13.68
CA GLN A 170 -7.22 22.82 -12.37
C GLN A 170 -6.19 22.86 -11.25
N LEU A 171 -5.20 21.94 -11.26
CA LEU A 171 -4.13 21.89 -10.26
C LEU A 171 -3.25 23.16 -10.29
N GLU A 172 -2.89 23.65 -11.47
CA GLU A 172 -2.17 24.95 -11.60
C GLU A 172 -2.99 26.10 -11.01
N ASN A 173 -4.29 26.15 -11.31
CA ASN A 173 -5.19 27.19 -10.78
C ASN A 173 -5.38 27.11 -9.25
N MET A 174 -5.24 25.92 -8.65
CA MET A 174 -5.21 25.73 -7.19
C MET A 174 -3.92 26.23 -6.55
N GLY A 175 -2.91 26.59 -7.35
CA GLY A 175 -1.63 27.08 -6.87
C GLY A 175 -0.55 25.99 -6.72
N ALA A 176 -0.67 24.86 -7.40
CA ALA A 176 0.42 23.89 -7.46
C ALA A 176 1.67 24.50 -8.08
N ASP A 177 2.85 24.19 -7.55
CA ASP A 177 4.15 24.67 -8.06
C ASP A 177 4.68 23.80 -9.20
N SER A 178 4.22 22.56 -9.32
CA SER A 178 4.51 21.63 -10.42
C SER A 178 3.42 20.58 -10.57
N ILE A 179 3.36 19.91 -11.72
CA ILE A 179 2.46 18.79 -11.99
C ILE A 179 3.26 17.49 -12.03
N ALA A 180 2.82 16.48 -11.29
CA ALA A 180 3.36 15.13 -11.39
C ALA A 180 2.43 14.21 -12.17
N ILE A 181 2.96 13.48 -13.15
CA ILE A 181 2.30 12.32 -13.75
C ILE A 181 2.74 11.11 -12.94
N LYS A 182 1.78 10.45 -12.26
CA LYS A 182 2.05 9.31 -11.38
C LYS A 182 1.53 8.03 -12.01
N ASP A 183 2.43 7.25 -12.63
CA ASP A 183 2.13 5.96 -13.25
C ASP A 183 2.61 4.81 -12.34
N MET A 184 1.77 4.40 -11.41
CA MET A 184 2.10 3.37 -10.43
C MET A 184 2.16 1.95 -11.00
N ALA A 185 1.54 1.70 -12.13
CA ALA A 185 1.49 0.38 -12.75
C ALA A 185 2.40 0.26 -13.98
N GLY A 186 3.06 1.35 -14.42
CA GLY A 186 3.89 1.35 -15.61
C GLY A 186 3.08 1.16 -16.89
N LEU A 187 1.89 1.77 -16.97
CA LEU A 187 0.96 1.65 -18.10
C LEU A 187 1.19 2.68 -19.19
N LEU A 188 1.85 3.79 -18.84
CA LEU A 188 2.09 4.89 -19.78
C LEU A 188 3.10 4.46 -20.82
N THR A 189 2.61 4.23 -22.06
CA THR A 189 3.47 3.83 -23.17
C THR A 189 4.33 5.01 -23.64
N PRO A 190 5.52 4.77 -24.23
CA PRO A 190 6.45 5.84 -24.62
C PRO A 190 5.83 6.91 -25.54
N TYR A 191 5.04 6.50 -26.51
CA TYR A 191 4.43 7.45 -27.46
C TYR A 191 3.26 8.22 -26.84
N ALA A 192 2.44 7.58 -26.00
CA ALA A 192 1.41 8.26 -25.22
C ALA A 192 2.02 9.27 -24.23
N ALA A 193 3.17 8.94 -23.63
CA ALA A 193 3.92 9.84 -22.78
C ALA A 193 4.40 11.10 -23.54
N PHE A 194 4.91 10.92 -24.77
CA PHE A 194 5.29 12.04 -25.62
C PHE A 194 4.10 12.98 -25.89
N GLU A 195 2.94 12.41 -26.23
CA GLU A 195 1.72 13.19 -26.49
C GLU A 195 1.23 13.91 -25.24
N LEU A 196 1.18 13.20 -24.09
CA LEU A 196 0.74 13.75 -22.82
C LEU A 196 1.65 14.90 -22.35
N VAL A 197 2.96 14.67 -22.30
CA VAL A 197 3.93 15.68 -21.86
C VAL A 197 3.92 16.88 -22.82
N SER A 198 3.93 16.64 -24.14
CA SER A 198 3.81 17.73 -25.12
C SER A 198 2.52 18.52 -24.96
N GLY A 199 1.41 17.86 -24.64
CA GLY A 199 0.14 18.49 -24.35
C GLY A 199 0.23 19.36 -23.10
N LEU A 200 0.73 18.81 -21.99
CA LEU A 200 0.91 19.51 -20.72
C LEU A 200 1.82 20.73 -20.84
N LYS A 201 2.96 20.62 -21.54
CA LYS A 201 3.90 21.73 -21.76
C LYS A 201 3.29 22.89 -22.56
N ARG A 202 2.22 22.65 -23.33
CA ARG A 202 1.46 23.72 -24.01
C ARG A 202 0.31 24.26 -23.18
N THR A 203 -0.14 23.52 -22.16
CA THR A 203 -1.37 23.82 -21.43
C THR A 203 -1.10 24.54 -20.11
N VAL A 204 -0.04 24.14 -19.38
CA VAL A 204 0.35 24.71 -18.09
C VAL A 204 1.73 25.38 -18.18
N SER A 205 1.97 26.38 -17.32
CA SER A 205 3.23 27.12 -17.26
C SER A 205 4.23 26.57 -16.26
N ILE A 206 3.77 25.76 -15.32
CA ILE A 206 4.56 25.18 -14.24
C ILE A 206 5.29 23.90 -14.68
N PRO A 207 6.39 23.50 -14.00
CA PRO A 207 7.16 22.31 -14.35
C PRO A 207 6.35 21.03 -14.33
N ILE A 208 6.74 20.07 -15.20
CA ILE A 208 6.14 18.74 -15.30
C ILE A 208 7.13 17.70 -14.79
N HIS A 209 6.66 16.82 -13.93
CA HIS A 209 7.41 15.74 -13.34
C HIS A 209 6.77 14.39 -13.69
N MET A 210 7.54 13.31 -13.80
CA MET A 210 7.00 11.98 -14.05
C MET A 210 7.56 10.95 -13.09
N GLN A 211 6.65 10.20 -12.47
CA GLN A 211 6.91 8.95 -11.79
C GLN A 211 6.35 7.81 -12.66
N CYS A 212 7.17 6.81 -12.98
CA CYS A 212 6.73 5.65 -13.77
C CYS A 212 7.41 4.38 -13.25
N HIS A 213 6.60 3.42 -12.79
CA HIS A 213 7.11 2.13 -12.33
C HIS A 213 7.61 1.27 -13.48
N ALA A 214 8.66 0.46 -13.22
CA ALA A 214 9.33 -0.37 -14.21
C ALA A 214 8.75 -1.78 -14.37
N THR A 215 7.66 -2.11 -13.68
CA THR A 215 7.10 -3.47 -13.60
C THR A 215 6.75 -4.04 -14.97
N THR A 216 6.28 -3.21 -15.90
CA THR A 216 5.96 -3.61 -17.29
C THR A 216 7.17 -3.61 -18.24
N GLY A 217 8.31 -3.07 -17.80
CA GLY A 217 9.51 -2.88 -18.63
C GLY A 217 9.52 -1.62 -19.49
N LEU A 218 8.47 -0.80 -19.48
CA LEU A 218 8.32 0.38 -20.37
C LEU A 218 9.01 1.64 -19.83
N SER A 219 9.21 1.76 -18.53
CA SER A 219 9.53 2.99 -17.80
C SER A 219 10.69 3.79 -18.40
N THR A 220 11.85 3.18 -18.70
CA THR A 220 13.00 3.91 -19.26
C THR A 220 12.70 4.46 -20.65
N ALA A 221 12.00 3.70 -21.50
CA ALA A 221 11.59 4.18 -22.82
C ALA A 221 10.54 5.30 -22.73
N THR A 222 9.64 5.20 -21.74
CA THR A 222 8.64 6.23 -21.41
C THR A 222 9.33 7.52 -20.99
N TYR A 223 10.37 7.44 -20.13
CA TYR A 223 11.17 8.61 -19.76
C TYR A 223 11.87 9.24 -20.95
N LEU A 224 12.50 8.45 -21.83
CA LEU A 224 13.14 9.00 -23.04
C LEU A 224 12.17 9.80 -23.89
N LYS A 225 10.98 9.27 -24.15
CA LYS A 225 9.97 9.98 -24.93
C LYS A 225 9.42 11.21 -24.21
N SER A 226 9.32 11.18 -22.88
CA SER A 226 8.94 12.34 -22.08
C SER A 226 10.01 13.43 -22.10
N ILE A 227 11.30 13.05 -22.08
CA ILE A 227 12.44 13.96 -22.15
C ILE A 227 12.48 14.65 -23.53
N GLU A 228 12.27 13.90 -24.62
CA GLU A 228 12.11 14.45 -25.96
C GLU A 228 10.93 15.45 -26.06
N ALA A 229 9.85 15.21 -25.31
CA ALA A 229 8.69 16.11 -25.23
C ALA A 229 8.89 17.33 -24.32
N GLY A 230 10.04 17.41 -23.60
CA GLY A 230 10.42 18.56 -22.78
C GLY A 230 9.99 18.47 -21.32
N ILE A 231 9.85 17.27 -20.76
CA ILE A 231 9.57 17.11 -19.32
C ILE A 231 10.70 17.72 -18.47
N ASP A 232 10.37 18.23 -17.28
CA ASP A 232 11.35 18.93 -16.44
C ASP A 232 12.08 17.99 -15.48
N ASN A 233 11.37 17.04 -14.86
CA ASN A 233 11.93 16.12 -13.86
C ASN A 233 11.39 14.70 -14.05
N VAL A 234 12.16 13.69 -13.60
CA VAL A 234 11.71 12.28 -13.53
C VAL A 234 12.12 11.63 -12.21
N ASP A 235 11.36 10.62 -11.77
CA ASP A 235 11.71 9.77 -10.64
C ASP A 235 12.56 8.60 -11.10
N THR A 236 13.67 8.34 -10.40
CA THR A 236 14.52 7.18 -10.62
C THR A 236 14.92 6.57 -9.28
N ALA A 237 15.50 5.40 -9.28
CA ALA A 237 16.09 4.80 -8.09
C ALA A 237 17.54 4.38 -8.37
N ILE A 238 18.42 4.58 -7.41
CA ILE A 238 19.78 4.02 -7.44
C ILE A 238 19.74 2.57 -7.93
N SER A 239 20.61 2.19 -8.87
CA SER A 239 20.51 0.95 -9.66
C SER A 239 20.38 -0.32 -8.84
N SER A 240 21.07 -0.42 -7.70
CA SER A 240 20.96 -1.55 -6.79
C SER A 240 19.59 -1.67 -6.10
N MET A 241 18.76 -0.61 -6.16
CA MET A 241 17.42 -0.52 -5.57
C MET A 241 16.35 -0.20 -6.63
N SER A 242 16.60 -0.56 -7.88
CA SER A 242 15.76 -0.23 -9.03
C SER A 242 15.11 -1.46 -9.66
N MET A 243 14.32 -1.23 -10.71
CA MET A 243 13.66 -2.24 -11.57
C MET A 243 12.62 -3.11 -10.83
N THR A 244 12.18 -4.17 -11.44
CA THR A 244 11.13 -5.08 -10.98
C THR A 244 9.84 -4.31 -10.60
N TYR A 245 9.50 -4.23 -9.32
CA TYR A 245 8.35 -3.45 -8.83
C TYR A 245 8.64 -1.95 -8.67
N GLY A 246 9.91 -1.53 -8.74
CA GLY A 246 10.36 -0.15 -8.50
C GLY A 246 10.44 0.70 -9.77
N HIS A 247 11.53 1.47 -9.88
CA HIS A 247 11.71 2.50 -10.91
C HIS A 247 12.90 2.21 -11.83
N SER A 248 13.05 3.01 -12.89
CA SER A 248 14.24 2.98 -13.75
C SER A 248 15.50 3.34 -12.97
N PRO A 249 16.67 2.72 -13.30
CA PRO A 249 17.92 3.01 -12.61
C PRO A 249 18.40 4.44 -12.86
N THR A 250 18.77 5.15 -11.81
CA THR A 250 19.30 6.53 -11.87
C THR A 250 20.50 6.61 -12.77
N GLU A 251 21.49 5.76 -12.56
CA GLU A 251 22.73 5.73 -13.33
C GLU A 251 22.48 5.48 -14.82
N SER A 252 21.50 4.64 -15.15
CA SER A 252 21.15 4.39 -16.55
C SER A 252 20.57 5.62 -17.23
N VAL A 253 19.67 6.34 -16.54
CA VAL A 253 19.07 7.57 -17.08
C VAL A 253 20.11 8.66 -17.23
N VAL A 254 20.99 8.82 -16.25
CA VAL A 254 22.13 9.77 -16.30
C VAL A 254 23.03 9.44 -17.49
N ALA A 255 23.45 8.17 -17.66
CA ALA A 255 24.31 7.74 -18.76
C ALA A 255 23.67 7.92 -20.16
N ILE A 256 22.35 7.75 -20.28
CA ILE A 256 21.61 7.97 -21.53
C ILE A 256 21.66 9.45 -21.95
N LEU A 257 21.69 10.37 -20.99
CA LEU A 257 21.63 11.81 -21.24
C LEU A 257 23.01 12.48 -21.29
N ASP A 258 24.08 11.75 -20.94
CA ASP A 258 25.45 12.26 -20.95
C ASP A 258 25.80 12.87 -22.32
N GLY A 259 26.30 14.10 -22.32
CA GLY A 259 26.67 14.85 -23.51
C GLY A 259 25.48 15.33 -24.37
N THR A 260 24.24 15.20 -23.93
CA THR A 260 23.05 15.76 -24.60
C THR A 260 22.70 17.15 -24.04
N GLU A 261 21.77 17.85 -24.67
CA GLU A 261 21.22 19.12 -24.16
C GLU A 261 20.44 18.96 -22.84
N ARG A 262 20.06 17.72 -22.51
CA ARG A 262 19.31 17.36 -21.29
C ARG A 262 20.19 16.70 -20.24
N ASP A 263 21.53 16.74 -20.41
CA ASP A 263 22.48 16.20 -19.44
C ASP A 263 22.18 16.69 -18.03
N THR A 264 22.13 15.75 -17.10
CA THR A 264 21.79 16.01 -15.69
C THR A 264 22.92 16.67 -14.93
N GLY A 265 24.15 16.49 -15.37
CA GLY A 265 25.37 16.94 -14.69
C GLY A 265 25.70 16.17 -13.41
N LEU A 266 25.00 15.06 -13.10
CA LEU A 266 25.24 14.26 -11.90
C LEU A 266 26.52 13.42 -12.04
N ASP A 267 27.30 13.33 -10.95
CA ASP A 267 28.56 12.56 -10.92
C ASP A 267 28.30 11.05 -10.89
N MET A 268 28.56 10.37 -12.02
CA MET A 268 28.39 8.93 -12.17
C MET A 268 29.23 8.13 -11.17
N LYS A 269 30.40 8.60 -10.76
CA LYS A 269 31.23 7.87 -9.78
C LYS A 269 30.62 7.92 -8.40
N LEU A 270 30.08 9.07 -8.01
CA LEU A 270 29.38 9.23 -6.74
C LEU A 270 28.11 8.37 -6.70
N LEU A 271 27.36 8.31 -7.81
CA LEU A 271 26.19 7.44 -7.94
C LEU A 271 26.56 5.95 -7.79
N GLU A 272 27.66 5.49 -8.43
CA GLU A 272 28.12 4.10 -8.29
C GLU A 272 28.60 3.77 -6.86
N GLU A 273 29.22 4.72 -6.15
CA GLU A 273 29.58 4.54 -4.74
C GLU A 273 28.32 4.34 -3.87
N ILE A 274 27.26 5.10 -4.14
CA ILE A 274 25.97 4.96 -3.45
C ILE A 274 25.32 3.62 -3.82
N ALA A 275 25.37 3.24 -5.10
CA ALA A 275 24.86 1.95 -5.56
C ALA A 275 25.60 0.77 -4.92
N ALA A 276 26.93 0.88 -4.78
CA ALA A 276 27.72 -0.15 -4.10
C ALA A 276 27.30 -0.32 -2.64
N TYR A 277 27.03 0.76 -1.93
CA TYR A 277 26.52 0.72 -0.55
C TYR A 277 25.16 0.01 -0.48
N PHE A 278 24.18 0.44 -1.26
CA PHE A 278 22.85 -0.17 -1.23
C PHE A 278 22.82 -1.61 -1.76
N ARG A 279 23.78 -2.02 -2.60
CA ARG A 279 23.95 -3.43 -3.03
C ARG A 279 24.25 -4.34 -1.85
N GLU A 280 25.04 -3.86 -0.88
CA GLU A 280 25.32 -4.62 0.36
C GLU A 280 24.13 -4.54 1.34
N VAL A 281 23.54 -3.36 1.52
CA VAL A 281 22.34 -3.18 2.36
C VAL A 281 21.20 -4.08 1.89
N ARG A 282 20.94 -4.14 0.58
CA ARG A 282 19.87 -4.95 -0.03
C ARG A 282 19.93 -6.42 0.40
N LYS A 283 21.12 -6.99 0.58
CA LYS A 283 21.29 -8.37 1.02
C LYS A 283 20.64 -8.65 2.37
N LYS A 284 20.68 -7.71 3.31
CA LYS A 284 20.04 -7.86 4.62
C LYS A 284 18.51 -8.05 4.51
N TYR A 285 17.91 -7.47 3.48
CA TYR A 285 16.44 -7.43 3.28
C TYR A 285 15.91 -8.46 2.29
N ALA A 286 16.74 -9.41 1.85
CA ALA A 286 16.38 -10.40 0.82
C ALA A 286 15.13 -11.22 1.19
N ALA A 287 14.87 -11.47 2.48
CA ALA A 287 13.68 -12.18 2.96
C ALA A 287 12.36 -11.43 2.69
N PHE A 288 12.43 -10.12 2.48
CA PHE A 288 11.26 -9.26 2.20
C PHE A 288 11.05 -9.01 0.70
N GLU A 289 11.97 -9.48 -0.16
CA GLU A 289 11.83 -9.28 -1.61
C GLU A 289 10.66 -10.12 -2.17
N GLY A 290 9.85 -9.49 -3.02
CA GLY A 290 8.80 -10.17 -3.77
C GLY A 290 9.33 -11.22 -4.75
N SER A 291 8.44 -12.01 -5.34
CA SER A 291 8.78 -13.13 -6.24
C SER A 291 9.24 -12.69 -7.63
N LEU A 292 8.86 -11.49 -8.08
CA LEU A 292 9.16 -11.00 -9.43
C LEU A 292 10.66 -10.86 -9.68
N ARG A 293 11.13 -11.51 -10.75
CA ARG A 293 12.52 -11.43 -11.22
C ARG A 293 12.56 -10.91 -12.66
N GLY A 294 12.36 -9.61 -12.84
CA GLY A 294 12.34 -8.98 -14.16
C GLY A 294 11.08 -8.13 -14.35
N ILE A 295 10.32 -8.39 -15.42
CA ILE A 295 9.09 -7.67 -15.78
C ILE A 295 7.88 -8.60 -15.75
N ASP A 296 6.67 -8.02 -15.55
CA ASP A 296 5.41 -8.75 -15.64
C ASP A 296 4.45 -8.07 -16.64
N SER A 297 4.30 -8.68 -17.81
CA SER A 297 3.42 -8.18 -18.86
C SER A 297 1.92 -8.34 -18.57
N ARG A 298 1.52 -9.19 -17.59
CA ARG A 298 0.11 -9.32 -17.16
C ARG A 298 -0.44 -7.98 -16.67
N ILE A 299 0.44 -7.13 -16.12
CA ILE A 299 0.09 -5.78 -15.66
C ILE A 299 -0.50 -4.91 -16.78
N LEU A 300 -0.05 -5.07 -18.02
CA LEU A 300 -0.59 -4.32 -19.17
C LEU A 300 -2.07 -4.64 -19.45
N VAL A 301 -2.54 -5.80 -19.02
CA VAL A 301 -3.94 -6.24 -19.16
C VAL A 301 -4.72 -5.98 -17.86
N ALA A 302 -4.25 -6.48 -16.74
CA ALA A 302 -4.92 -6.35 -15.44
C ALA A 302 -4.82 -4.94 -14.84
N GLN A 303 -3.86 -4.12 -15.29
CA GLN A 303 -3.61 -2.73 -14.86
C GLN A 303 -3.32 -2.59 -13.35
N VAL A 304 -2.82 -3.63 -12.71
CA VAL A 304 -2.58 -3.74 -11.27
C VAL A 304 -1.18 -3.22 -10.94
N PRO A 305 -1.01 -2.29 -9.98
CA PRO A 305 0.31 -1.89 -9.50
C PRO A 305 1.12 -3.08 -8.97
N GLY A 306 2.44 -3.08 -9.21
CA GLY A 306 3.32 -4.19 -8.83
C GLY A 306 3.27 -4.53 -7.33
N GLY A 307 3.23 -3.53 -6.46
CA GLY A 307 3.08 -3.74 -5.01
C GLY A 307 1.74 -4.38 -4.61
N MET A 308 0.68 -4.13 -5.39
CA MET A 308 -0.60 -4.80 -5.20
C MET A 308 -0.53 -6.28 -5.61
N LEU A 309 0.16 -6.60 -6.72
CA LEU A 309 0.33 -7.99 -7.18
C LEU A 309 1.01 -8.85 -6.11
N THR A 310 2.10 -8.36 -5.51
CA THR A 310 2.79 -9.05 -4.42
C THR A 310 1.88 -9.27 -3.21
N ASN A 311 1.06 -8.28 -2.87
CA ASN A 311 0.09 -8.42 -1.79
C ASN A 311 -0.98 -9.47 -2.12
N LEU A 312 -1.52 -9.48 -3.35
CA LEU A 312 -2.50 -10.48 -3.80
C LEU A 312 -1.92 -11.91 -3.76
N GLU A 313 -0.68 -12.10 -4.24
CA GLU A 313 0.01 -13.38 -4.17
C GLU A 313 0.13 -13.88 -2.72
N SER A 314 0.55 -13.00 -1.81
CA SER A 314 0.68 -13.33 -0.38
C SER A 314 -0.67 -13.66 0.25
N GLN A 315 -1.69 -12.87 -0.04
CA GLN A 315 -3.03 -13.07 0.48
C GLN A 315 -3.68 -14.37 0.00
N LEU A 316 -3.58 -14.66 -1.30
CA LEU A 316 -4.09 -15.92 -1.85
C LEU A 316 -3.33 -17.12 -1.30
N LYS A 317 -2.03 -16.97 -1.01
CA LYS A 317 -1.24 -18.00 -0.34
C LYS A 317 -1.72 -18.25 1.09
N GLU A 318 -2.00 -17.21 1.86
CA GLU A 318 -2.59 -17.30 3.21
C GLU A 318 -3.97 -17.98 3.21
N GLN A 319 -4.73 -17.78 2.13
CA GLN A 319 -6.04 -18.40 1.91
C GLN A 319 -5.97 -19.81 1.31
N ASN A 320 -4.77 -20.37 1.05
CA ASN A 320 -4.55 -21.61 0.31
C ASN A 320 -5.20 -21.62 -1.10
N ALA A 321 -5.27 -20.45 -1.74
CA ALA A 321 -5.93 -20.22 -3.03
C ALA A 321 -4.97 -19.61 -4.07
N SER A 322 -3.68 -19.95 -4.00
CA SER A 322 -2.66 -19.42 -4.92
C SER A 322 -2.94 -19.72 -6.40
N ASP A 323 -3.69 -20.77 -6.68
CA ASP A 323 -4.18 -21.18 -8.01
C ASP A 323 -5.25 -20.24 -8.58
N GLN A 324 -5.88 -19.39 -7.75
CA GLN A 324 -6.93 -18.45 -8.14
C GLN A 324 -6.38 -17.09 -8.62
N LEU A 325 -5.06 -16.88 -8.63
CA LEU A 325 -4.45 -15.58 -8.96
C LEU A 325 -4.90 -15.07 -10.33
N ASP A 326 -4.89 -15.91 -11.37
CA ASP A 326 -5.27 -15.48 -12.73
C ASP A 326 -6.77 -15.15 -12.82
N ALA A 327 -7.62 -15.85 -12.07
CA ALA A 327 -9.05 -15.52 -11.97
C ALA A 327 -9.25 -14.16 -11.30
N VAL A 328 -8.55 -13.89 -10.19
CA VAL A 328 -8.58 -12.59 -9.51
C VAL A 328 -8.08 -11.46 -10.42
N LEU A 329 -6.97 -11.68 -11.14
CA LEU A 329 -6.44 -10.69 -12.09
C LEU A 329 -7.43 -10.39 -13.24
N SER A 330 -8.24 -11.37 -13.64
CA SER A 330 -9.29 -11.18 -14.65
C SER A 330 -10.54 -10.47 -14.08
N GLU A 331 -10.81 -10.60 -12.79
CA GLU A 331 -11.94 -9.95 -12.10
C GLU A 331 -11.67 -8.46 -11.81
N ILE A 332 -10.41 -8.08 -11.58
CA ILE A 332 -10.03 -6.70 -11.24
C ILE A 332 -10.53 -5.66 -12.25
N PRO A 333 -10.34 -5.80 -13.58
CA PRO A 333 -10.87 -4.86 -14.55
C PRO A 333 -12.40 -4.72 -14.49
N VAL A 334 -13.12 -5.81 -14.21
CA VAL A 334 -14.58 -5.83 -14.12
C VAL A 334 -15.05 -5.05 -12.90
N VAL A 335 -14.51 -5.35 -11.72
CA VAL A 335 -14.82 -4.60 -10.48
C VAL A 335 -14.47 -3.12 -10.65
N ARG A 336 -13.33 -2.81 -11.28
CA ARG A 336 -12.91 -1.44 -11.54
C ARG A 336 -13.90 -0.67 -12.43
N GLU A 337 -14.41 -1.32 -13.49
CA GLU A 337 -15.44 -0.73 -14.36
C GLU A 337 -16.73 -0.44 -13.58
N GLU A 338 -17.20 -1.40 -12.79
CA GLU A 338 -18.41 -1.26 -11.95
C GLU A 338 -18.27 -0.17 -10.88
N LEU A 339 -17.04 0.13 -10.44
CA LEU A 339 -16.72 1.25 -9.54
C LEU A 339 -16.41 2.57 -10.28
N GLY A 340 -16.77 2.69 -11.58
CA GLY A 340 -16.63 3.93 -12.34
C GLY A 340 -15.22 4.20 -12.85
N PHE A 341 -14.45 3.16 -13.18
CA PHE A 341 -13.10 3.23 -13.73
C PHE A 341 -12.08 3.99 -12.85
N ILE A 342 -12.21 3.86 -11.55
CA ILE A 342 -11.29 4.50 -10.60
C ILE A 342 -9.83 4.08 -10.87
N PRO A 343 -8.84 4.98 -10.70
CA PRO A 343 -7.43 4.61 -10.80
C PRO A 343 -7.04 3.56 -9.76
N LEU A 344 -6.11 2.66 -10.11
CA LEU A 344 -5.59 1.67 -9.18
C LEU A 344 -4.35 2.21 -8.47
N VAL A 345 -4.57 3.09 -7.51
CA VAL A 345 -3.55 3.63 -6.60
C VAL A 345 -4.04 3.44 -5.16
N THR A 346 -3.17 3.49 -4.16
CA THR A 346 -3.62 3.37 -2.76
C THR A 346 -4.52 4.55 -2.36
N PRO A 347 -5.74 4.35 -1.80
CA PRO A 347 -6.31 3.06 -1.33
C PRO A 347 -7.13 2.29 -2.37
N THR A 348 -7.54 2.88 -3.49
CA THR A 348 -8.46 2.29 -4.48
C THR A 348 -7.98 0.96 -5.05
N SER A 349 -6.66 0.79 -5.24
CA SER A 349 -6.09 -0.49 -5.67
C SER A 349 -6.38 -1.62 -4.68
N GLN A 350 -6.31 -1.34 -3.38
CA GLN A 350 -6.64 -2.32 -2.34
C GLN A 350 -8.14 -2.58 -2.29
N ILE A 351 -8.98 -1.55 -2.42
CA ILE A 351 -10.44 -1.68 -2.46
C ILE A 351 -10.85 -2.63 -3.60
N VAL A 352 -10.40 -2.34 -4.82
CA VAL A 352 -10.72 -3.16 -5.99
C VAL A 352 -10.14 -4.57 -5.84
N GLY A 353 -8.91 -4.70 -5.38
CA GLY A 353 -8.25 -5.99 -5.21
C GLY A 353 -8.95 -6.89 -4.19
N THR A 354 -9.25 -6.35 -3.01
CA THR A 354 -9.96 -7.11 -1.97
C THR A 354 -11.34 -7.54 -2.42
N GLN A 355 -12.09 -6.64 -3.08
CA GLN A 355 -13.41 -7.00 -3.60
C GLN A 355 -13.32 -8.08 -4.68
N SER A 356 -12.30 -8.02 -5.55
CA SER A 356 -12.08 -9.05 -6.57
C SER A 356 -11.73 -10.41 -5.96
N VAL A 357 -10.86 -10.44 -4.95
CA VAL A 357 -10.54 -11.67 -4.20
C VAL A 357 -11.80 -12.25 -3.57
N LEU A 358 -12.62 -11.42 -2.90
CA LEU A 358 -13.87 -11.87 -2.30
C LEU A 358 -14.83 -12.45 -3.33
N ASN A 359 -15.02 -11.77 -4.47
CA ASN A 359 -15.90 -12.26 -5.55
C ASN A 359 -15.49 -13.66 -6.05
N ILE A 360 -14.17 -13.91 -6.17
CA ILE A 360 -13.65 -15.19 -6.65
C ILE A 360 -13.74 -16.27 -5.56
N LEU A 361 -13.32 -15.97 -4.32
CA LEU A 361 -13.28 -16.96 -3.25
C LEU A 361 -14.67 -17.40 -2.79
N THR A 362 -15.65 -16.49 -2.80
CA THR A 362 -17.04 -16.83 -2.43
C THR A 362 -17.81 -17.53 -3.57
N GLY A 363 -17.32 -17.44 -4.80
CA GLY A 363 -17.99 -17.97 -6.00
C GLY A 363 -19.23 -17.18 -6.42
N GLU A 364 -19.60 -16.13 -5.69
CA GLU A 364 -20.73 -15.23 -5.99
C GLU A 364 -20.29 -13.78 -5.87
N ARG A 365 -20.36 -13.06 -7.01
CA ARG A 365 -19.94 -11.67 -7.09
C ARG A 365 -20.78 -10.78 -6.16
N TYR A 366 -20.09 -9.99 -5.34
CA TYR A 366 -20.72 -9.06 -4.38
C TYR A 366 -21.68 -9.72 -3.37
N SER A 367 -21.57 -11.02 -3.12
CA SER A 367 -22.26 -11.64 -1.97
C SER A 367 -21.86 -10.93 -0.66
N ASN A 368 -20.58 -10.52 -0.59
CA ASN A 368 -20.02 -9.61 0.41
C ASN A 368 -19.48 -8.36 -0.28
N ILE A 369 -19.91 -7.16 0.15
CA ILE A 369 -19.37 -5.87 -0.29
C ILE A 369 -18.57 -5.28 0.87
N THR A 370 -17.26 -5.05 0.67
CA THR A 370 -16.42 -4.46 1.72
C THR A 370 -16.90 -3.06 2.09
N LYS A 371 -16.61 -2.61 3.30
CA LYS A 371 -16.98 -1.28 3.80
C LYS A 371 -16.44 -0.17 2.89
N GLU A 372 -15.19 -0.34 2.42
CA GLU A 372 -14.54 0.62 1.55
C GLU A 372 -15.15 0.62 0.13
N THR A 373 -15.53 -0.55 -0.40
CA THR A 373 -16.28 -0.64 -1.67
C THR A 373 -17.65 0.04 -1.54
N GLN A 374 -18.34 -0.16 -0.41
CA GLN A 374 -19.59 0.56 -0.12
C GLN A 374 -19.38 2.07 -0.07
N ALA A 375 -18.30 2.52 0.57
CA ALA A 375 -17.96 3.94 0.67
C ALA A 375 -17.68 4.59 -0.70
N VAL A 376 -16.99 3.87 -1.62
CA VAL A 376 -16.84 4.31 -3.02
C VAL A 376 -18.20 4.45 -3.70
N LEU A 377 -19.06 3.43 -3.59
CA LEU A 377 -20.41 3.43 -4.20
C LEU A 377 -21.31 4.52 -3.60
N LYS A 378 -21.13 4.88 -2.34
CA LYS A 378 -21.83 5.99 -1.68
C LYS A 378 -21.30 7.37 -2.06
N GLY A 379 -20.14 7.47 -2.73
CA GLY A 379 -19.49 8.73 -3.05
C GLY A 379 -18.68 9.35 -1.88
N GLU A 380 -18.40 8.59 -0.82
CA GLU A 380 -17.66 9.03 0.36
C GLU A 380 -16.15 9.21 0.10
N TYR A 381 -15.64 8.74 -1.04
CA TYR A 381 -14.27 8.98 -1.52
C TYR A 381 -14.16 10.13 -2.54
N GLY A 382 -15.27 10.73 -2.95
CA GLY A 382 -15.33 11.76 -3.98
C GLY A 382 -15.98 11.27 -5.29
N ALA A 383 -15.90 12.08 -6.33
CA ALA A 383 -16.45 11.77 -7.63
C ALA A 383 -15.62 10.70 -8.36
N THR A 384 -16.29 9.71 -8.91
CA THR A 384 -15.67 8.71 -9.79
C THR A 384 -15.49 9.25 -11.22
N PRO A 385 -14.48 8.77 -11.99
CA PRO A 385 -14.27 9.19 -13.38
C PRO A 385 -15.46 8.94 -14.31
N ALA A 386 -16.26 7.91 -14.03
CA ALA A 386 -17.50 7.59 -14.72
C ALA A 386 -18.58 7.16 -13.71
N PRO A 387 -19.85 7.11 -14.09
CA PRO A 387 -20.90 6.57 -13.22
C PRO A 387 -20.56 5.13 -12.77
N VAL A 388 -20.80 4.83 -11.51
CA VAL A 388 -20.68 3.48 -10.95
C VAL A 388 -21.87 2.62 -11.41
N ASP A 389 -21.80 1.29 -11.22
CA ASP A 389 -22.91 0.40 -11.51
C ASP A 389 -24.14 0.77 -10.67
N ALA A 390 -25.25 1.10 -11.35
CA ALA A 390 -26.45 1.63 -10.72
C ALA A 390 -27.15 0.61 -9.79
N ALA A 391 -27.08 -0.69 -10.11
CA ALA A 391 -27.69 -1.73 -9.30
C ALA A 391 -26.90 -1.97 -8.01
N LEU A 392 -25.58 -1.98 -8.10
CA LEU A 392 -24.70 -2.06 -6.92
C LEU A 392 -24.86 -0.83 -6.03
N GLN A 393 -24.89 0.37 -6.63
CA GLN A 393 -25.09 1.61 -5.89
C GLN A 393 -26.43 1.63 -5.16
N ALA A 394 -27.52 1.29 -5.84
CA ALA A 394 -28.85 1.24 -5.22
C ALA A 394 -28.91 0.25 -4.05
N ARG A 395 -28.25 -0.91 -4.19
CA ARG A 395 -28.17 -1.92 -3.13
C ARG A 395 -27.43 -1.41 -1.90
N VAL A 396 -26.36 -0.62 -2.08
CA VAL A 396 -25.54 -0.12 -0.97
C VAL A 396 -26.16 1.11 -0.31
N LEU A 397 -26.84 1.95 -1.09
CA LEU A 397 -27.54 3.15 -0.60
C LEU A 397 -28.79 2.82 0.23
N ASP A 398 -29.45 1.69 -0.04
CA ASP A 398 -30.67 1.25 0.66
C ASP A 398 -31.72 2.37 0.80
N GLY A 399 -31.93 3.10 -0.30
CA GLY A 399 -32.86 4.23 -0.36
C GLY A 399 -32.29 5.60 0.08
N SER A 400 -31.03 5.66 0.46
CA SER A 400 -30.32 6.93 0.74
C SER A 400 -29.82 7.58 -0.55
N GLU A 401 -29.48 8.88 -0.49
CA GLU A 401 -28.86 9.58 -1.62
C GLU A 401 -27.33 9.47 -1.55
N PRO A 402 -26.63 9.39 -2.70
CA PRO A 402 -25.17 9.39 -2.71
C PRO A 402 -24.59 10.76 -2.35
N VAL A 403 -23.38 10.77 -1.79
CA VAL A 403 -22.61 11.99 -1.53
C VAL A 403 -22.14 12.56 -2.87
N THR A 404 -22.56 13.80 -3.18
CA THR A 404 -22.21 14.51 -4.41
C THR A 404 -21.36 15.77 -4.16
N VAL A 405 -21.36 16.26 -2.91
CA VAL A 405 -20.50 17.34 -2.46
C VAL A 405 -19.08 16.84 -2.19
N ARG A 406 -18.14 17.72 -1.90
CA ARG A 406 -16.82 17.32 -1.41
C ARG A 406 -17.00 16.54 -0.09
N PRO A 407 -16.53 15.29 0.02
CA PRO A 407 -16.83 14.48 1.21
C PRO A 407 -16.31 15.09 2.52
N ALA A 408 -15.18 15.80 2.48
CA ALA A 408 -14.62 16.46 3.66
C ALA A 408 -15.50 17.57 4.23
N ASP A 409 -16.37 18.19 3.41
CA ASP A 409 -17.31 19.23 3.88
C ASP A 409 -18.37 18.67 4.85
N LEU A 410 -18.52 17.36 4.88
CA LEU A 410 -19.42 16.65 5.81
C LEU A 410 -18.76 16.30 7.15
N LEU A 411 -17.45 16.52 7.27
CA LEU A 411 -16.68 16.22 8.47
C LEU A 411 -16.57 17.43 9.39
N SER A 412 -16.74 17.21 10.67
CA SER A 412 -16.46 18.24 11.68
C SER A 412 -14.98 18.25 12.04
N PRO A 413 -14.41 19.38 12.48
CA PRO A 413 -13.04 19.46 12.97
C PRO A 413 -12.74 18.40 14.02
N GLU A 414 -11.58 17.73 13.90
CA GLU A 414 -11.24 16.55 14.71
C GLU A 414 -10.01 16.75 15.61
N PHE A 415 -9.10 17.68 15.30
CA PHE A 415 -7.78 17.75 15.94
C PHE A 415 -7.88 17.96 17.45
N GLU A 416 -8.63 18.97 17.91
CA GLU A 416 -8.75 19.29 19.35
C GLU A 416 -9.41 18.15 20.14
N ARG A 417 -10.40 17.50 19.57
CA ARG A 417 -11.05 16.32 20.17
C ARG A 417 -10.05 15.17 20.34
N LEU A 418 -9.30 14.85 19.28
CA LEU A 418 -8.31 13.77 19.28
C LEU A 418 -7.13 14.09 20.21
N HIS A 419 -6.72 15.36 20.28
CA HIS A 419 -5.71 15.83 21.23
C HIS A 419 -6.12 15.56 22.70
N ALA A 420 -7.36 15.95 23.05
CA ALA A 420 -7.88 15.71 24.39
C ALA A 420 -8.05 14.21 24.69
N GLU A 421 -8.53 13.43 23.72
CA GLU A 421 -8.73 11.98 23.82
C GLU A 421 -7.39 11.26 24.05
N LEU A 422 -6.38 11.53 23.23
CA LEU A 422 -5.07 10.90 23.37
C LEU A 422 -4.39 11.27 24.69
N LYS A 423 -4.53 12.51 25.15
CA LYS A 423 -4.01 12.94 26.44
C LYS A 423 -4.64 12.14 27.60
N GLY A 424 -5.96 11.95 27.57
CA GLY A 424 -6.66 11.13 28.57
C GLY A 424 -6.22 9.67 28.55
N LEU A 425 -6.08 9.07 27.34
CA LEU A 425 -5.56 7.71 27.17
C LEU A 425 -4.12 7.57 27.67
N GLY A 426 -3.29 8.61 27.49
CA GLY A 426 -1.93 8.65 28.00
C GLY A 426 -1.84 8.57 29.51
N GLU A 427 -2.71 9.33 30.21
CA GLU A 427 -2.81 9.32 31.67
C GLU A 427 -3.36 7.98 32.19
N GLU A 428 -4.34 7.39 31.49
CA GLU A 428 -4.96 6.12 31.89
C GLU A 428 -4.02 4.91 31.69
N LYS A 429 -3.34 4.86 30.52
CA LYS A 429 -2.54 3.67 30.12
C LYS A 429 -1.04 3.83 30.32
N GLY A 430 -0.55 5.00 30.73
CA GLY A 430 0.88 5.26 30.89
C GLY A 430 1.65 5.24 29.58
N LEU A 431 1.10 5.84 28.52
CA LEU A 431 1.71 5.83 27.18
C LEU A 431 2.97 6.71 27.12
N HIS A 432 3.91 6.33 26.27
CA HIS A 432 5.16 7.05 26.03
C HIS A 432 5.03 7.96 24.81
N PHE A 433 4.94 9.27 25.05
CA PHE A 433 4.90 10.28 23.98
C PHE A 433 6.29 10.83 23.65
N GLY A 434 6.42 11.37 22.42
CA GLY A 434 7.62 12.06 21.98
C GLY A 434 7.70 13.52 22.47
N ASP A 435 8.74 14.23 22.04
CA ASP A 435 8.98 15.63 22.42
C ASP A 435 7.91 16.60 21.87
N HIS A 436 7.21 16.19 20.80
CA HIS A 436 6.18 16.98 20.13
C HIS A 436 4.84 16.22 20.16
N PHE A 437 4.00 16.54 21.13
CA PHE A 437 2.74 15.82 21.35
C PHE A 437 1.77 15.91 20.17
N GLU A 438 1.79 17.01 19.39
CA GLU A 438 0.98 17.15 18.18
C GLU A 438 1.33 16.08 17.12
N ASP A 439 2.61 15.70 17.01
CA ASP A 439 3.05 14.63 16.12
C ASP A 439 2.43 13.28 16.54
N ASP A 440 2.34 13.02 17.84
CA ASP A 440 1.69 11.83 18.39
C ASP A 440 0.17 11.86 18.20
N VAL A 441 -0.46 13.03 18.36
CA VAL A 441 -1.90 13.22 18.07
C VAL A 441 -2.20 12.88 16.61
N LEU A 442 -1.38 13.34 15.67
CA LEU A 442 -1.52 13.01 14.26
C LEU A 442 -1.26 11.53 13.98
N THR A 443 -0.29 10.91 14.65
CA THR A 443 -0.05 9.47 14.58
C THR A 443 -1.28 8.68 15.04
N TYR A 444 -1.87 9.07 16.17
CA TYR A 444 -3.11 8.47 16.67
C TYR A 444 -4.30 8.70 15.73
N ALA A 445 -4.47 9.90 15.21
CA ALA A 445 -5.54 10.24 14.28
C ALA A 445 -5.52 9.37 13.00
N LEU A 446 -4.33 9.11 12.48
CA LEU A 446 -4.11 8.34 11.25
C LEU A 446 -4.17 6.83 11.46
N PHE A 447 -3.65 6.35 12.60
CA PHE A 447 -3.49 4.94 12.91
C PHE A 447 -3.84 4.66 14.39
N PRO A 448 -5.12 4.76 14.80
CA PRO A 448 -5.49 4.77 16.22
C PRO A 448 -4.94 3.58 17.01
N GLN A 449 -5.20 2.36 16.57
CA GLN A 449 -4.79 1.16 17.30
C GLN A 449 -3.29 0.88 17.19
N VAL A 450 -2.73 1.00 15.99
CA VAL A 450 -1.30 0.79 15.76
C VAL A 450 -0.48 1.85 16.46
N GLY A 451 -0.95 3.11 16.45
CA GLY A 451 -0.33 4.22 17.17
C GLY A 451 -0.34 4.01 18.68
N LEU A 452 -1.47 3.57 19.27
CA LEU A 452 -1.53 3.26 20.70
C LEU A 452 -0.54 2.15 21.06
N LYS A 453 -0.50 1.06 20.30
CA LYS A 453 0.47 -0.03 20.50
C LYS A 453 1.91 0.49 20.39
N PHE A 454 2.19 1.35 19.42
CA PHE A 454 3.50 1.98 19.28
C PHE A 454 3.85 2.84 20.50
N PHE A 455 2.93 3.65 21.04
CA PHE A 455 3.17 4.45 22.24
C PHE A 455 3.38 3.62 23.50
N GLU A 456 2.71 2.46 23.62
CA GLU A 456 2.95 1.50 24.70
C GLU A 456 4.38 0.93 24.68
N HIS A 457 4.96 0.77 23.47
CA HIS A 457 6.25 0.11 23.24
C HIS A 457 7.31 0.98 22.58
N ARG A 458 7.16 2.31 22.53
CA ARG A 458 8.04 3.22 21.77
C ARG A 458 9.53 3.02 22.05
N ASN A 459 9.91 2.63 23.25
CA ASN A 459 11.30 2.40 23.66
C ASN A 459 11.67 0.92 23.82
N ASP A 460 10.80 0.01 23.38
CA ASP A 460 10.99 -1.43 23.46
C ASP A 460 11.06 -2.07 22.06
N GLN A 461 12.29 -2.12 21.52
CA GLN A 461 12.52 -2.73 20.19
C GLN A 461 12.11 -4.21 20.13
N SER A 462 12.04 -4.93 21.28
CA SER A 462 11.68 -6.34 21.31
C SER A 462 10.20 -6.60 20.99
N ALA A 463 9.35 -5.57 21.06
CA ALA A 463 7.93 -5.63 20.68
C ALA A 463 7.70 -5.54 19.15
N PHE A 464 8.76 -5.31 18.38
CA PHE A 464 8.71 -5.11 16.92
C PHE A 464 9.55 -6.14 16.19
N GLU A 465 9.50 -6.11 14.84
CA GLU A 465 10.32 -7.01 14.02
C GLU A 465 11.82 -6.81 14.30
N PRO A 466 12.59 -7.90 14.39
CA PRO A 466 14.03 -7.80 14.62
C PRO A 466 14.74 -7.08 13.48
N VAL A 467 15.88 -6.46 13.79
CA VAL A 467 16.73 -5.83 12.78
C VAL A 467 17.31 -6.91 11.87
N PRO A 468 17.08 -6.89 10.55
CA PRO A 468 17.58 -7.92 9.66
C PRO A 468 19.11 -7.87 9.57
N THR A 469 19.74 -9.04 9.55
CA THR A 469 21.20 -9.18 9.50
C THR A 469 21.64 -10.05 8.32
N LEU A 470 22.90 -9.93 7.90
CA LEU A 470 23.47 -10.83 6.88
C LEU A 470 23.51 -12.31 7.35
N GLY A 471 23.47 -12.56 8.66
CA GLY A 471 23.42 -13.90 9.24
C GLY A 471 22.11 -14.63 8.98
N ASP A 472 21.02 -13.90 8.85
CA ASP A 472 19.68 -14.48 8.61
C ASP A 472 19.58 -15.15 7.23
N LEU A 473 20.39 -14.72 6.26
CA LEU A 473 20.50 -15.35 4.94
C LEU A 473 21.15 -16.74 5.02
N ALA A 474 22.05 -16.99 5.95
CA ALA A 474 22.70 -18.28 6.12
C ALA A 474 21.73 -19.32 6.69
N VAL A 475 20.75 -18.90 7.47
CA VAL A 475 19.72 -19.78 8.06
C VAL A 475 18.62 -20.11 7.04
N SER A 476 18.19 -19.12 6.24
CA SER A 476 17.20 -19.36 5.17
C SER A 476 17.75 -20.14 3.97
N GLY A 477 19.03 -19.95 3.63
CA GLY A 477 19.73 -20.73 2.62
C GLY A 477 20.09 -22.16 3.05
N GLN A 478 20.15 -22.43 4.36
CA GLN A 478 20.33 -23.78 4.90
C GLN A 478 19.02 -24.58 4.98
N SER A 479 17.85 -23.92 5.03
CA SER A 479 16.56 -24.64 4.98
C SER A 479 16.26 -25.26 3.61
N ASP A 480 16.84 -24.73 2.51
CA ASP A 480 16.74 -25.34 1.18
C ASP A 480 17.93 -26.27 0.83
N ALA A 481 19.04 -26.18 1.56
CA ALA A 481 20.22 -27.04 1.37
C ALA A 481 20.46 -28.04 2.52
N ALA A 482 19.79 -27.89 3.67
CA ALA A 482 19.84 -28.80 4.81
C ALA A 482 18.72 -29.86 4.80
N GLY A 483 18.17 -30.13 3.64
CA GLY A 483 17.28 -31.26 3.38
C GLY A 483 18.00 -32.62 3.26
N GLN A 484 19.23 -32.73 3.76
CA GLN A 484 19.94 -34.00 3.87
C GLN A 484 20.66 -34.02 5.22
N ASP A 485 19.96 -34.39 6.26
CA ASP A 485 20.39 -35.12 7.47
C ASP A 485 19.62 -34.65 8.72
N ALA A 486 18.32 -34.86 8.68
CA ALA A 486 17.55 -35.17 9.89
C ALA A 486 16.37 -36.01 9.43
N ALA A 487 16.39 -37.28 9.72
CA ALA A 487 15.31 -38.23 9.42
C ALA A 487 14.02 -37.79 10.13
N GLY A 488 13.30 -36.86 9.51
CA GLY A 488 11.96 -36.50 9.89
C GLY A 488 10.98 -37.53 9.34
N THR A 489 10.33 -38.27 10.24
CA THR A 489 9.26 -39.19 9.88
C THR A 489 8.00 -38.35 9.60
N GLU A 490 7.55 -38.26 8.35
CA GLU A 490 6.27 -37.67 8.00
C GLU A 490 5.14 -38.67 8.14
N THR A 491 4.01 -38.27 8.68
CA THR A 491 2.86 -39.14 8.91
C THR A 491 1.73 -38.79 7.96
N TYR A 492 1.32 -39.74 7.12
CA TYR A 492 0.24 -39.60 6.15
C TYR A 492 -0.95 -40.46 6.54
N THR A 493 -2.18 -39.99 6.30
CA THR A 493 -3.38 -40.82 6.36
C THR A 493 -3.74 -41.26 4.96
N VAL A 494 -3.60 -42.56 4.69
CA VAL A 494 -3.88 -43.16 3.39
C VAL A 494 -5.17 -43.97 3.47
N ALA A 495 -6.13 -43.67 2.62
CA ALA A 495 -7.38 -44.45 2.53
C ALA A 495 -7.28 -45.48 1.42
N VAL A 496 -7.43 -46.75 1.75
CA VAL A 496 -7.45 -47.87 0.78
C VAL A 496 -8.74 -48.65 0.97
N GLN A 497 -9.55 -48.76 -0.07
CA GLN A 497 -10.83 -49.48 -0.07
C GLN A 497 -11.80 -49.06 1.07
N GLY A 498 -11.83 -47.77 1.42
CA GLY A 498 -12.69 -47.23 2.48
C GLY A 498 -12.15 -47.42 3.91
N GLN A 499 -10.95 -47.97 4.06
CA GLN A 499 -10.23 -48.01 5.35
C GLN A 499 -9.10 -46.99 5.39
N SER A 500 -8.99 -46.23 6.45
CA SER A 500 -7.95 -45.23 6.65
C SER A 500 -6.78 -45.84 7.44
N PHE A 501 -5.56 -45.67 6.90
CA PHE A 501 -4.31 -46.11 7.52
C PHE A 501 -3.43 -44.87 7.78
N VAL A 502 -2.81 -44.83 8.96
CA VAL A 502 -1.78 -43.84 9.26
C VAL A 502 -0.44 -44.40 8.88
N VAL A 503 0.25 -43.79 7.92
CA VAL A 503 1.53 -44.28 7.36
C VAL A 503 2.61 -43.25 7.70
N ALA A 504 3.66 -43.71 8.40
CA ALA A 504 4.86 -42.93 8.64
C ALA A 504 5.87 -43.19 7.52
N VAL A 505 6.32 -42.14 6.84
CA VAL A 505 7.27 -42.19 5.74
C VAL A 505 8.57 -41.50 6.15
N THR A 506 9.67 -42.26 6.07
CA THR A 506 11.02 -41.75 6.31
C THR A 506 11.83 -41.81 5.03
N PRO A 507 12.47 -40.74 4.57
CA PRO A 507 13.31 -40.79 3.38
C PRO A 507 14.52 -41.72 3.58
N GLY A 508 14.73 -42.69 2.68
CA GLY A 508 15.97 -43.48 2.56
C GLY A 508 16.10 -44.72 3.45
N GLY A 509 15.00 -45.31 3.98
CA GLY A 509 15.01 -46.52 4.79
C GLY A 509 14.46 -47.75 4.06
N ASP A 510 15.01 -48.96 4.36
CA ASP A 510 14.43 -50.24 3.96
C ASP A 510 13.12 -50.53 4.69
N ILE A 511 12.15 -51.17 4.00
CA ILE A 511 10.82 -51.48 4.56
C ILE A 511 10.98 -52.63 5.59
N GLY A 512 10.99 -52.28 6.86
CA GLY A 512 11.01 -53.22 7.98
C GLY A 512 9.70 -53.19 8.77
N GLN A 513 8.83 -54.16 8.53
CA GLN A 513 7.60 -54.53 9.24
C GLN A 513 6.38 -53.58 9.17
N ILE A 514 5.30 -54.12 8.58
CA ILE A 514 3.93 -53.58 8.62
C ILE A 514 3.21 -54.27 9.80
N GLY A 515 2.85 -53.48 10.83
CA GLY A 515 2.04 -53.91 11.97
C GLY A 515 0.80 -53.06 12.18
N PRO A 516 -0.34 -53.61 12.61
CA PRO A 516 -1.54 -52.81 12.88
C PRO A 516 -1.41 -52.00 14.17
N ILE A 517 -1.69 -50.70 14.11
CA ILE A 517 -1.74 -49.81 15.27
C ILE A 517 -3.14 -49.85 15.87
N ALA A 518 -3.22 -49.90 17.20
CA ALA A 518 -4.44 -49.98 17.98
C ALA A 518 -5.37 -48.79 17.73
N ARG A 519 -6.65 -49.09 17.61
CA ARG A 519 -7.77 -48.18 17.41
C ARG A 519 -7.92 -47.22 18.61
N ALA A 520 -7.93 -45.91 18.36
CA ALA A 520 -8.36 -44.93 19.34
C ALA A 520 -9.84 -45.14 19.67
N PRO A 521 -10.27 -44.93 20.96
CA PRO A 521 -11.66 -45.16 21.35
C PRO A 521 -12.59 -44.14 20.70
N ALA A 522 -13.74 -44.64 20.22
CA ALA A 522 -14.81 -43.84 19.66
C ALA A 522 -15.43 -42.92 20.75
N PRO A 523 -15.84 -41.70 20.39
CA PRO A 523 -16.55 -40.85 21.32
C PRO A 523 -17.95 -41.42 21.66
N HIS A 524 -18.32 -41.34 22.90
CA HIS A 524 -19.62 -41.78 23.42
C HIS A 524 -20.76 -40.94 22.84
N PRO A 525 -21.91 -41.52 22.53
CA PRO A 525 -23.11 -40.78 22.18
C PRO A 525 -23.80 -40.29 23.48
N GLY A 526 -23.88 -39.01 23.65
CA GLY A 526 -24.58 -38.39 24.76
C GLY A 526 -25.03 -36.99 24.50
N SER A 527 -26.33 -36.87 24.40
CA SER A 527 -27.22 -35.71 24.42
C SER A 527 -27.63 -35.10 23.07
N GLU A 528 -28.90 -35.22 22.84
CA GLU A 528 -29.70 -34.39 21.90
C GLU A 528 -29.42 -32.91 22.20
N ASN A 529 -28.81 -32.22 21.25
CA ASN A 529 -28.67 -30.78 21.29
C ASN A 529 -29.05 -30.21 19.94
N ALA A 530 -29.86 -29.16 19.96
CA ALA A 530 -30.18 -28.31 18.86
C ALA A 530 -28.93 -28.10 17.97
N VAL A 531 -29.12 -28.21 16.66
CA VAL A 531 -28.06 -28.06 15.67
C VAL A 531 -27.48 -26.66 15.82
N SER A 532 -26.32 -26.55 16.49
CA SER A 532 -25.58 -25.30 16.55
C SER A 532 -24.82 -25.12 15.23
N VAL A 533 -25.10 -24.03 14.53
CA VAL A 533 -24.42 -23.68 13.29
C VAL A 533 -23.16 -22.87 13.66
N GLY A 534 -22.00 -23.41 13.33
CA GLY A 534 -20.74 -22.70 13.43
C GLY A 534 -20.68 -21.57 12.41
N PHE A 535 -20.19 -20.41 12.83
CA PHE A 535 -20.10 -19.22 11.98
C PHE A 535 -18.66 -19.10 11.48
N PRO A 536 -18.35 -19.46 10.20
CA PRO A 536 -16.99 -19.49 9.70
C PRO A 536 -16.48 -18.11 9.33
N ALA A 537 -15.18 -17.86 9.54
CA ALA A 537 -14.50 -16.69 9.02
C ALA A 537 -14.50 -16.71 7.48
N PRO A 538 -14.97 -15.66 6.82
CA PRO A 538 -15.00 -15.56 5.36
C PRO A 538 -13.59 -15.38 4.75
N LEU A 539 -12.66 -14.84 5.52
CA LEU A 539 -11.27 -14.57 5.16
C LEU A 539 -10.35 -14.84 6.35
N ALA A 540 -9.08 -15.16 6.08
CA ALA A 540 -8.05 -15.11 7.10
C ALA A 540 -7.71 -13.65 7.43
N GLY A 541 -7.50 -13.36 8.71
CA GLY A 541 -7.21 -12.02 9.19
C GLY A 541 -7.15 -11.97 10.72
N ASN A 542 -7.08 -10.76 11.27
CA ASN A 542 -7.14 -10.56 12.71
C ASN A 542 -8.56 -10.11 13.11
N VAL A 543 -9.04 -10.60 14.26
CA VAL A 543 -10.31 -10.13 14.82
C VAL A 543 -10.12 -8.69 15.29
N PHE A 544 -10.70 -7.76 14.56
CA PHE A 544 -10.60 -6.32 14.85
C PHE A 544 -11.55 -5.94 15.99
N LYS A 545 -12.80 -6.42 15.92
CA LYS A 545 -13.82 -6.12 16.92
C LYS A 545 -14.87 -7.21 17.00
N VAL A 546 -15.27 -7.52 18.23
CA VAL A 546 -16.40 -8.42 18.52
C VAL A 546 -17.59 -7.57 18.97
N LEU A 547 -18.69 -7.60 18.21
CA LEU A 547 -19.89 -6.75 18.43
C LEU A 547 -21.00 -7.43 19.21
N VAL A 548 -20.86 -8.72 19.48
CA VAL A 548 -21.88 -9.55 20.16
C VAL A 548 -21.24 -10.38 21.27
N LYS A 549 -22.03 -10.78 22.23
CA LYS A 549 -21.64 -11.68 23.33
C LYS A 549 -22.61 -12.86 23.44
N ALA A 550 -22.20 -13.89 24.16
CA ALA A 550 -23.06 -15.03 24.44
C ALA A 550 -24.39 -14.58 25.08
N GLY A 551 -25.51 -15.06 24.54
CA GLY A 551 -26.87 -14.70 24.94
C GLY A 551 -27.51 -13.58 24.10
N ASP A 552 -26.78 -12.87 23.25
CA ASP A 552 -27.35 -11.81 22.44
C ASP A 552 -28.20 -12.38 21.28
N PRO A 553 -29.38 -11.84 21.03
CA PRO A 553 -30.15 -12.16 19.83
C PRO A 553 -29.54 -11.43 18.61
N VAL A 554 -29.39 -12.13 17.50
CA VAL A 554 -28.91 -11.58 16.24
C VAL A 554 -29.92 -11.80 15.12
N ALA A 555 -30.08 -10.81 14.25
CA ALA A 555 -30.88 -10.89 13.04
C ALA A 555 -30.02 -11.36 11.86
N ALA A 556 -30.66 -11.99 10.85
CA ALA A 556 -29.97 -12.28 9.59
C ALA A 556 -29.47 -10.99 8.96
N GLY A 557 -28.21 -10.96 8.50
CA GLY A 557 -27.54 -9.77 7.96
C GLY A 557 -26.93 -8.82 9.00
N GLN A 558 -27.15 -9.03 10.29
CA GLN A 558 -26.55 -8.22 11.36
C GLN A 558 -25.03 -8.46 11.41
N VAL A 559 -24.26 -7.38 11.51
CA VAL A 559 -22.80 -7.45 11.73
C VAL A 559 -22.53 -7.97 13.14
N VAL A 560 -21.74 -9.01 13.26
CA VAL A 560 -21.44 -9.69 14.54
C VAL A 560 -19.97 -9.60 14.94
N ILE A 561 -19.07 -9.63 13.96
CA ILE A 561 -17.61 -9.48 14.15
C ILE A 561 -17.09 -8.62 13.02
N ILE A 562 -16.03 -7.86 13.28
CA ILE A 562 -15.23 -7.17 12.28
C ILE A 562 -13.85 -7.82 12.25
N LEU A 563 -13.42 -8.29 11.09
CA LEU A 563 -12.08 -8.80 10.83
C LEU A 563 -11.23 -7.72 10.15
N GLU A 564 -10.00 -7.54 10.55
CA GLU A 564 -8.99 -6.83 9.76
C GLU A 564 -8.31 -7.85 8.84
N ALA A 565 -8.64 -7.82 7.56
CA ALA A 565 -8.01 -8.61 6.52
C ALA A 565 -7.46 -7.66 5.46
N MET A 566 -6.21 -7.87 5.00
CA MET A 566 -5.62 -7.05 3.93
C MET A 566 -5.49 -5.56 4.28
N LYS A 567 -5.37 -5.21 5.57
CA LYS A 567 -5.39 -3.81 6.10
C LYS A 567 -6.74 -3.10 5.91
N MET A 568 -7.81 -3.87 5.71
CA MET A 568 -9.18 -3.37 5.57
C MET A 568 -10.12 -4.09 6.53
N GLU A 569 -11.15 -3.36 6.98
CA GLU A 569 -12.17 -3.91 7.86
C GLU A 569 -13.20 -4.70 7.05
N THR A 570 -13.35 -5.98 7.35
CA THR A 570 -14.36 -6.86 6.75
C THR A 570 -15.43 -7.22 7.77
N GLU A 571 -16.67 -6.86 7.49
CA GLU A 571 -17.81 -7.19 8.33
C GLU A 571 -18.21 -8.66 8.16
N VAL A 572 -18.23 -9.39 9.25
CA VAL A 572 -18.82 -10.73 9.31
C VAL A 572 -20.27 -10.60 9.76
N ARG A 573 -21.19 -10.98 8.85
CA ARG A 573 -22.64 -10.80 9.07
C ARG A 573 -23.31 -12.14 9.34
N ALA A 574 -24.26 -12.16 10.30
CA ALA A 574 -25.04 -13.35 10.61
C ALA A 574 -25.82 -13.84 9.37
N THR A 575 -25.62 -15.10 8.96
CA THR A 575 -26.33 -15.71 7.82
C THR A 575 -27.77 -16.05 8.13
N SER A 576 -28.12 -16.20 9.41
CA SER A 576 -29.46 -16.49 9.91
C SER A 576 -29.72 -15.76 11.21
N ALA A 577 -31.00 -15.50 11.51
CA ALA A 577 -31.38 -15.04 12.85
C ALA A 577 -31.24 -16.17 13.87
N GLY A 578 -30.80 -15.84 15.10
CA GLY A 578 -30.57 -16.80 16.16
C GLY A 578 -30.13 -16.12 17.45
N VAL A 579 -29.72 -16.91 18.44
CA VAL A 579 -29.11 -16.42 19.67
C VAL A 579 -27.65 -16.87 19.72
N VAL A 580 -26.74 -15.95 19.99
CA VAL A 580 -25.31 -16.26 20.14
C VAL A 580 -25.14 -17.21 21.33
N ARG A 581 -24.71 -18.43 21.06
CA ARG A 581 -24.41 -19.40 22.09
C ARG A 581 -23.05 -19.19 22.72
N ASP A 582 -22.01 -19.12 21.87
CA ASP A 582 -20.64 -18.92 22.26
C ASP A 582 -19.92 -18.03 21.24
N VAL A 583 -19.04 -17.15 21.70
CA VAL A 583 -18.04 -16.43 20.89
C VAL A 583 -16.70 -17.12 21.10
N LEU A 584 -16.12 -17.63 20.02
CA LEU A 584 -14.94 -18.52 20.07
C LEU A 584 -13.61 -17.76 19.91
N VAL A 585 -13.68 -16.46 19.57
CA VAL A 585 -12.52 -15.60 19.28
C VAL A 585 -12.56 -14.33 20.10
N ARG A 586 -11.39 -13.70 20.28
CA ARG A 586 -11.22 -12.42 20.99
C ARG A 586 -10.62 -11.38 20.04
N GLU A 587 -10.81 -10.10 20.36
CA GLU A 587 -10.14 -9.01 19.65
C GLU A 587 -8.62 -9.20 19.70
N GLY A 588 -7.97 -9.14 18.54
CA GLY A 588 -6.54 -9.42 18.33
C GLY A 588 -6.19 -10.85 17.93
N ASP A 589 -7.11 -11.80 17.99
CA ASP A 589 -6.86 -13.19 17.57
C ASP A 589 -6.70 -13.26 16.03
N ALA A 590 -5.72 -14.04 15.57
CA ALA A 590 -5.57 -14.39 14.16
C ALA A 590 -6.46 -15.58 13.81
N VAL A 591 -7.27 -15.46 12.76
CA VAL A 591 -8.20 -16.51 12.32
C VAL A 591 -7.91 -16.92 10.87
N LYS A 592 -8.18 -18.19 10.56
CA LYS A 592 -8.07 -18.75 9.21
C LYS A 592 -9.44 -18.81 8.53
N VAL A 593 -9.42 -18.87 7.19
CA VAL A 593 -10.66 -19.11 6.41
C VAL A 593 -11.37 -20.36 6.90
N GLY A 594 -12.68 -20.24 7.11
CA GLY A 594 -13.53 -21.35 7.57
C GLY A 594 -13.41 -21.65 9.06
N GLU A 595 -12.54 -20.97 9.81
CA GLU A 595 -12.46 -21.10 11.25
C GLU A 595 -13.73 -20.56 11.91
N SER A 596 -14.30 -21.33 12.84
CA SER A 596 -15.55 -20.94 13.50
C SER A 596 -15.30 -19.78 14.47
N LEU A 597 -15.91 -18.63 14.20
CA LEU A 597 -15.80 -17.42 15.02
C LEU A 597 -16.76 -17.43 16.20
N MET A 598 -17.94 -17.98 16.01
CA MET A 598 -19.01 -18.08 17.02
C MET A 598 -20.00 -19.21 16.69
N MET A 599 -20.85 -19.55 17.65
CA MET A 599 -21.89 -20.55 17.51
C MET A 599 -23.26 -19.88 17.68
N LEU A 600 -24.21 -20.16 16.78
CA LEU A 600 -25.61 -19.75 16.87
C LEU A 600 -26.50 -20.94 17.22
N SER A 601 -27.56 -20.69 18.00
CA SER A 601 -28.60 -21.65 18.36
C SER A 601 -29.95 -21.22 17.80
#